data_a7976d61d7a8f1dabcabfc6cf42d14f4
#
_entry.id   a7976d61d7a8f1dabcabfc6cf42d14f4
#
_cell.length_a   1.000
_cell.length_b   1.000
_cell.length_c   1.000
_cell.angle_alpha   90.00
_cell.angle_beta   90.00
_cell.angle_gamma   90.00
#
_symmetry.space_group_name_H-M   'P 1'
#
loop_
_entity.id
_entity.type
_entity.pdbx_description
1 polymer ?
#
loop_
_entity_poly.entity_id
_entity_poly.type
_entity_poly.pdbx_seq_one_letter_code
_entity_poly.pdbx_strand_id
1 'polypeptide(L)'
;MAGCGYDVIMADEPLSEDEVIAFVEKKIKDETGDEVTAKIVSKDKLRVPTAWLDGGINYQEVKGGSEYQLEITNKEDKSISATANYKDGYVIFDKKKYPDGLKKEAVFNTNYSGKKSGNVVKNEFVKALDERFDDYHIYTDVGTDKGLDVFIYSSDYEKVNDLLLKFKEIALKYKSQSYVTYSVYIYKDEKAYKATDFEKYTQCKVGYGGQSHGREMISQYTGKEVEDVSTCRSFDKEYFESDGVTNAKKTYEDIDRGSFEYLVFWYDAEPNSFVGSNKPLLCVFGVKK
;
A
#
# COMPACT_ATOMS: atom_id res chain seq x y z
N MET A 1 -33.85 -30.22 -22.64
CA MET A 1 -32.75 -29.31 -22.38
C MET A 1 -31.49 -30.14 -22.27
N ALA A 2 -30.66 -30.17 -23.33
CA ALA A 2 -29.38 -30.88 -23.29
C ALA A 2 -28.44 -30.03 -22.50
N GLY A 3 -28.10 -30.44 -21.27
CA GLY A 3 -27.08 -29.80 -20.46
C GLY A 3 -25.77 -29.81 -21.22
N CYS A 4 -25.18 -28.64 -21.42
CA CYS A 4 -23.78 -28.54 -21.85
C CYS A 4 -22.94 -29.12 -20.72
N GLY A 5 -22.72 -30.46 -20.79
CA GLY A 5 -21.89 -31.14 -19.80
C GLY A 5 -20.42 -30.85 -20.09
N TYR A 6 -19.83 -30.02 -19.28
CA TYR A 6 -18.38 -29.99 -19.12
C TYR A 6 -18.01 -31.04 -18.07
N ASP A 7 -17.06 -31.89 -18.39
CA ASP A 7 -16.44 -32.74 -17.40
C ASP A 7 -15.12 -32.09 -16.97
N VAL A 8 -14.91 -31.95 -15.67
CA VAL A 8 -13.68 -31.39 -15.12
C VAL A 8 -13.08 -32.40 -14.15
N ILE A 9 -11.83 -32.77 -14.42
CA ILE A 9 -11.10 -33.73 -13.60
C ILE A 9 -9.76 -33.11 -13.18
N MET A 10 -9.10 -33.70 -12.19
CA MET A 10 -7.74 -33.35 -11.83
C MET A 10 -6.77 -33.58 -13.00
N ALA A 11 -5.82 -32.67 -13.19
CA ALA A 11 -4.78 -32.82 -14.20
C ALA A 11 -3.70 -33.81 -13.79
N ASP A 12 -3.36 -33.80 -12.51
CA ASP A 12 -2.34 -34.60 -11.89
C ASP A 12 -2.81 -35.04 -10.49
N GLU A 13 -2.09 -35.89 -9.78
CA GLU A 13 -2.36 -36.22 -8.40
C GLU A 13 -2.21 -34.95 -7.52
N PRO A 14 -3.22 -34.61 -6.67
CA PRO A 14 -3.14 -33.42 -5.84
C PRO A 14 -2.02 -33.54 -4.82
N LEU A 15 -1.33 -32.44 -4.58
CA LEU A 15 -0.33 -32.38 -3.53
C LEU A 15 -0.96 -32.47 -2.14
N SER A 16 -0.32 -33.16 -1.24
CA SER A 16 -0.64 -33.10 0.20
C SER A 16 -0.33 -31.70 0.75
N GLU A 17 -0.86 -31.36 1.91
CA GLU A 17 -0.62 -30.07 2.55
C GLU A 17 0.87 -29.79 2.80
N ASP A 18 1.61 -30.80 3.24
CA ASP A 18 3.06 -30.69 3.46
C ASP A 18 3.83 -30.48 2.14
N GLU A 19 3.39 -31.13 1.06
CA GLU A 19 3.97 -30.92 -0.26
C GLU A 19 3.66 -29.54 -0.85
N VAL A 20 2.46 -28.99 -0.61
CA VAL A 20 2.12 -27.61 -0.99
C VAL A 20 3.00 -26.61 -0.24
N ILE A 21 3.19 -26.79 1.07
CA ILE A 21 4.09 -25.96 1.87
C ILE A 21 5.51 -26.00 1.31
N ALA A 22 6.05 -27.21 1.12
CA ALA A 22 7.40 -27.42 0.59
C ALA A 22 7.57 -26.83 -0.82
N PHE A 23 6.56 -26.95 -1.67
CA PHE A 23 6.54 -26.36 -3.01
C PHE A 23 6.62 -24.83 -2.94
N VAL A 24 5.80 -24.19 -2.09
CA VAL A 24 5.75 -22.73 -1.92
C VAL A 24 7.09 -22.20 -1.39
N GLU A 25 7.64 -22.81 -0.34
CA GLU A 25 8.92 -22.44 0.24
C GLU A 25 10.07 -22.56 -0.76
N LYS A 26 10.11 -23.67 -1.50
CA LYS A 26 11.11 -23.87 -2.54
C LYS A 26 10.97 -22.86 -3.67
N LYS A 27 9.74 -22.60 -4.13
CA LYS A 27 9.48 -21.70 -5.25
C LYS A 27 9.95 -20.28 -4.93
N ILE A 28 9.66 -19.80 -3.71
CA ILE A 28 10.13 -18.48 -3.25
C ILE A 28 11.66 -18.45 -3.14
N LYS A 29 12.27 -19.51 -2.59
CA LYS A 29 13.73 -19.61 -2.50
C LYS A 29 14.39 -19.56 -3.87
N ASP A 30 13.85 -20.31 -4.83
CA ASP A 30 14.37 -20.35 -6.20
C ASP A 30 14.24 -18.99 -6.92
N GLU A 31 13.18 -18.23 -6.65
CA GLU A 31 12.92 -16.94 -7.29
C GLU A 31 13.63 -15.76 -6.61
N THR A 32 13.80 -15.78 -5.29
CA THR A 32 14.27 -14.62 -4.53
C THR A 32 15.56 -14.83 -3.74
N GLY A 33 15.99 -16.08 -3.61
CA GLY A 33 17.12 -16.49 -2.78
C GLY A 33 16.79 -16.59 -1.28
N ASP A 34 15.58 -16.19 -0.86
CA ASP A 34 15.22 -16.13 0.55
C ASP A 34 14.70 -17.47 1.08
N GLU A 35 15.03 -17.77 2.32
CA GLU A 35 14.37 -18.81 3.08
C GLU A 35 13.11 -18.27 3.79
N VAL A 36 12.00 -18.95 3.57
CA VAL A 36 10.72 -18.57 4.16
C VAL A 36 10.11 -19.71 4.96
N THR A 37 9.14 -19.40 5.79
CA THR A 37 8.20 -20.35 6.40
C THR A 37 6.83 -20.08 5.81
N ALA A 38 6.22 -21.10 5.21
CA ALA A 38 4.84 -21.03 4.73
C ALA A 38 3.89 -21.78 5.68
N LYS A 39 2.69 -21.24 5.86
CA LYS A 39 1.64 -21.84 6.69
C LYS A 39 0.31 -21.74 5.96
N ILE A 40 -0.41 -22.84 5.85
CA ILE A 40 -1.77 -22.86 5.30
C ILE A 40 -2.72 -22.16 6.28
N VAL A 41 -3.43 -21.15 5.76
CA VAL A 41 -4.45 -20.39 6.47
C VAL A 41 -5.84 -20.94 6.17
N SER A 42 -6.08 -21.27 4.90
CA SER A 42 -7.33 -21.91 4.49
C SER A 42 -7.09 -22.92 3.37
N LYS A 43 -8.00 -23.91 3.31
CA LYS A 43 -8.10 -24.90 2.27
C LYS A 43 -9.54 -24.98 1.81
N ASP A 44 -9.76 -24.73 0.56
CA ASP A 44 -11.07 -24.79 -0.08
C ASP A 44 -11.08 -25.82 -1.21
N LYS A 45 -12.25 -26.27 -1.59
CA LYS A 45 -12.44 -27.13 -2.76
C LYS A 45 -12.18 -26.32 -4.03
N LEU A 46 -11.38 -26.85 -4.93
CA LEU A 46 -11.12 -26.21 -6.20
C LEU A 46 -12.43 -26.08 -7.01
N ARG A 47 -12.77 -24.84 -7.36
CA ARG A 47 -13.91 -24.51 -8.19
C ARG A 47 -13.47 -23.80 -9.45
N VAL A 48 -13.94 -24.26 -10.58
CA VAL A 48 -13.56 -23.71 -11.88
C VAL A 48 -14.77 -23.17 -12.64
N PRO A 49 -14.62 -22.05 -13.35
CA PRO A 49 -15.71 -21.50 -14.14
C PRO A 49 -15.96 -22.38 -15.37
N THR A 50 -17.18 -22.82 -15.58
CA THR A 50 -17.57 -23.74 -16.68
C THR A 50 -18.47 -23.09 -17.71
N ALA A 51 -19.25 -22.07 -17.38
CA ALA A 51 -20.11 -21.37 -18.33
C ALA A 51 -20.47 -19.96 -17.84
N TRP A 52 -20.75 -19.08 -18.80
CA TRP A 52 -21.45 -17.81 -18.58
C TRP A 52 -22.94 -18.03 -18.92
N LEU A 53 -23.81 -17.92 -17.93
CA LEU A 53 -25.25 -18.00 -18.13
C LEU A 53 -25.90 -16.76 -17.53
N ASP A 54 -26.71 -16.07 -18.32
CA ASP A 54 -27.65 -14.99 -17.95
C ASP A 54 -27.24 -14.14 -16.72
N GLY A 55 -26.08 -13.51 -16.80
CA GLY A 55 -25.60 -12.57 -15.77
C GLY A 55 -24.77 -13.19 -14.64
N GLY A 56 -24.40 -14.47 -14.70
CA GLY A 56 -23.57 -15.13 -13.70
C GLY A 56 -22.56 -16.12 -14.27
N ILE A 57 -21.49 -16.37 -13.50
CA ILE A 57 -20.51 -17.41 -13.79
C ILE A 57 -20.90 -18.68 -13.04
N ASN A 58 -21.15 -19.78 -13.76
CA ASN A 58 -21.30 -21.08 -13.14
C ASN A 58 -19.94 -21.69 -12.82
N TYR A 59 -19.83 -22.21 -11.60
CA TYR A 59 -18.64 -22.89 -11.13
C TYR A 59 -18.92 -24.39 -10.94
N GLN A 60 -17.98 -25.21 -11.35
CA GLN A 60 -18.00 -26.64 -11.08
C GLN A 60 -16.87 -27.00 -10.13
N GLU A 61 -17.18 -27.83 -9.13
CA GLU A 61 -16.18 -28.39 -8.23
C GLU A 61 -15.36 -29.45 -8.93
N VAL A 62 -14.05 -29.39 -8.81
CA VAL A 62 -13.12 -30.41 -9.29
C VAL A 62 -12.96 -31.45 -8.19
N LYS A 63 -13.44 -32.67 -8.45
CA LYS A 63 -13.38 -33.75 -7.45
C LYS A 63 -11.94 -34.05 -7.05
N GLY A 64 -11.63 -33.91 -5.75
CA GLY A 64 -10.31 -34.12 -5.19
C GLY A 64 -9.37 -32.92 -5.28
N GLY A 65 -9.72 -31.87 -6.06
CA GLY A 65 -8.89 -30.68 -6.18
C GLY A 65 -9.08 -29.69 -5.03
N SER A 66 -8.05 -28.98 -4.71
CA SER A 66 -7.97 -28.01 -3.63
C SER A 66 -7.41 -26.67 -4.07
N GLU A 67 -7.84 -25.63 -3.37
CA GLU A 67 -7.28 -24.30 -3.41
C GLU A 67 -6.80 -23.94 -2.00
N TYR A 68 -5.56 -23.44 -1.87
CA TYR A 68 -4.94 -23.11 -0.61
C TYR A 68 -4.60 -21.64 -0.55
N GLN A 69 -4.85 -21.01 0.60
CA GLN A 69 -4.28 -19.73 0.97
C GLN A 69 -3.21 -19.95 2.02
N LEU A 70 -2.07 -19.31 1.84
CA LEU A 70 -0.92 -19.45 2.73
C LEU A 70 -0.45 -18.08 3.20
N GLU A 71 0.01 -18.03 4.44
CA GLU A 71 0.87 -16.98 4.97
C GLU A 71 2.33 -17.39 4.79
N ILE A 72 3.15 -16.42 4.42
CA ILE A 72 4.59 -16.61 4.19
C ILE A 72 5.33 -15.60 5.05
N THR A 73 6.33 -16.06 5.78
CA THR A 73 7.19 -15.20 6.61
C THR A 73 8.65 -15.48 6.28
N ASN A 74 9.43 -14.44 6.03
CA ASN A 74 10.87 -14.56 5.83
C ASN A 74 11.54 -15.06 7.13
N LYS A 75 12.50 -16.00 7.02
CA LYS A 75 13.15 -16.57 8.22
C LYS A 75 14.13 -15.62 8.87
N GLU A 76 14.80 -14.79 8.08
CA GLU A 76 15.80 -13.82 8.57
C GLU A 76 15.14 -12.52 9.00
N ASP A 77 14.22 -11.97 8.19
CA ASP A 77 13.48 -10.74 8.48
C ASP A 77 11.99 -11.01 8.69
N LYS A 78 11.57 -11.17 9.93
CA LYS A 78 10.17 -11.45 10.31
C LYS A 78 9.20 -10.33 9.97
N SER A 79 9.68 -9.14 9.66
CA SER A 79 8.83 -8.03 9.20
C SER A 79 8.32 -8.21 7.77
N ILE A 80 8.98 -9.10 6.99
CA ILE A 80 8.52 -9.46 5.65
C ILE A 80 7.52 -10.61 5.78
N SER A 81 6.23 -10.24 5.74
CA SER A 81 5.11 -11.18 5.70
C SER A 81 4.33 -10.99 4.42
N ALA A 82 3.90 -12.08 3.81
CA ALA A 82 3.24 -12.10 2.52
C ALA A 82 2.13 -13.15 2.49
N THR A 83 1.34 -13.13 1.43
CA THR A 83 0.33 -14.15 1.16
C THR A 83 0.64 -14.89 -0.14
N ALA A 84 0.22 -16.13 -0.22
CA ALA A 84 0.23 -16.91 -1.46
C ALA A 84 -1.08 -17.65 -1.64
N ASN A 85 -1.37 -17.94 -2.91
CA ASN A 85 -2.46 -18.82 -3.29
C ASN A 85 -1.88 -19.93 -4.15
N TYR A 86 -2.23 -21.17 -3.82
CA TYR A 86 -1.92 -22.35 -4.63
C TYR A 86 -3.22 -23.03 -5.02
N LYS A 87 -3.35 -23.39 -6.30
CA LYS A 87 -4.49 -24.13 -6.83
C LYS A 87 -4.00 -25.33 -7.62
N ASP A 88 -4.60 -26.47 -7.38
CA ASP A 88 -4.33 -27.68 -8.16
C ASP A 88 -4.66 -27.50 -9.64
N GLY A 89 -3.93 -28.20 -10.49
CA GLY A 89 -4.20 -28.26 -11.93
C GLY A 89 -5.41 -29.11 -12.25
N TYR A 90 -6.06 -28.83 -13.39
CA TYR A 90 -7.27 -29.54 -13.84
C TYR A 90 -7.37 -29.64 -15.36
N VAL A 91 -8.21 -30.54 -15.85
CA VAL A 91 -8.51 -30.70 -17.27
C VAL A 91 -10.00 -30.46 -17.49
N ILE A 92 -10.34 -29.61 -18.47
CA ILE A 92 -11.71 -29.37 -18.90
C ILE A 92 -11.96 -30.13 -20.20
N PHE A 93 -13.00 -30.95 -20.21
CA PHE A 93 -13.52 -31.60 -21.42
C PHE A 93 -14.80 -30.94 -21.87
N ASP A 94 -14.79 -30.42 -23.08
CA ASP A 94 -15.96 -29.91 -23.78
C ASP A 94 -16.07 -30.64 -25.11
N LYS A 95 -17.12 -31.46 -25.26
CA LYS A 95 -17.34 -32.26 -26.48
C LYS A 95 -17.29 -31.46 -27.77
N LYS A 96 -17.60 -30.16 -27.73
CA LYS A 96 -17.60 -29.30 -28.90
C LYS A 96 -16.29 -28.51 -29.06
N LYS A 97 -15.71 -28.02 -27.97
CA LYS A 97 -14.61 -27.07 -28.00
C LYS A 97 -13.28 -27.71 -27.63
N TYR A 98 -13.27 -28.67 -26.70
CA TYR A 98 -12.07 -29.34 -26.20
C TYR A 98 -12.32 -30.85 -26.03
N PRO A 99 -12.55 -31.62 -27.13
CA PRO A 99 -12.86 -33.05 -27.04
C PRO A 99 -11.70 -33.85 -26.42
N ASP A 100 -10.46 -33.43 -26.66
CA ASP A 100 -9.22 -34.06 -26.13
C ASP A 100 -8.83 -33.51 -24.74
N GLY A 101 -9.62 -32.61 -24.20
CA GLY A 101 -9.35 -31.94 -22.92
C GLY A 101 -8.41 -30.73 -23.02
N LEU A 102 -8.72 -29.69 -22.28
CA LEU A 102 -7.88 -28.54 -22.07
C LEU A 102 -7.24 -28.62 -20.69
N LYS A 103 -5.95 -28.97 -20.63
CA LYS A 103 -5.17 -28.99 -19.39
C LYS A 103 -4.91 -27.59 -18.91
N LYS A 104 -5.13 -27.36 -17.62
CA LYS A 104 -4.73 -26.18 -16.86
C LYS A 104 -3.77 -26.63 -15.77
N GLU A 105 -2.56 -26.11 -15.84
CA GLU A 105 -1.52 -26.39 -14.85
C GLU A 105 -1.89 -25.83 -13.48
N ALA A 106 -1.26 -26.36 -12.43
CA ALA A 106 -1.37 -25.80 -11.09
C ALA A 106 -0.91 -24.33 -11.10
N VAL A 107 -1.61 -23.49 -10.35
CA VAL A 107 -1.36 -22.04 -10.29
C VAL A 107 -0.82 -21.67 -8.93
N PHE A 108 0.32 -20.98 -8.94
CA PHE A 108 0.90 -20.37 -7.75
C PHE A 108 1.02 -18.85 -7.96
N ASN A 109 0.49 -18.08 -7.03
CA ASN A 109 0.62 -16.63 -7.01
C ASN A 109 1.01 -16.17 -5.62
N THR A 110 1.90 -15.21 -5.54
CA THR A 110 2.32 -14.60 -4.28
C THR A 110 2.66 -13.13 -4.46
N ASN A 111 2.51 -12.35 -3.40
CA ASN A 111 2.96 -10.96 -3.33
C ASN A 111 4.32 -10.82 -2.61
N TYR A 112 5.02 -11.92 -2.35
CA TYR A 112 6.25 -11.93 -1.54
C TYR A 112 7.34 -10.99 -2.06
N SER A 113 7.64 -11.03 -3.36
CA SER A 113 8.67 -10.15 -3.96
C SER A 113 8.32 -8.67 -3.83
N GLY A 114 7.02 -8.35 -3.95
CA GLY A 114 6.53 -6.99 -3.71
C GLY A 114 6.70 -6.54 -2.26
N LYS A 115 6.35 -7.42 -1.31
CA LYS A 115 6.53 -7.19 0.13
C LYS A 115 7.99 -6.98 0.50
N LYS A 116 8.89 -7.85 0.00
CA LYS A 116 10.34 -7.71 0.20
C LYS A 116 10.86 -6.38 -0.33
N SER A 117 10.52 -6.03 -1.56
CA SER A 117 10.94 -4.76 -2.16
C SER A 117 10.40 -3.55 -1.39
N GLY A 118 9.14 -3.61 -0.96
CA GLY A 118 8.53 -2.56 -0.14
C GLY A 118 9.24 -2.38 1.20
N ASN A 119 9.61 -3.47 1.87
CA ASN A 119 10.32 -3.40 3.14
C ASN A 119 11.71 -2.79 3.01
N VAL A 120 12.46 -3.12 1.95
CA VAL A 120 13.76 -2.48 1.67
C VAL A 120 13.61 -0.97 1.50
N VAL A 121 12.61 -0.53 0.74
CA VAL A 121 12.34 0.88 0.52
C VAL A 121 11.93 1.56 1.82
N LYS A 122 10.99 0.95 2.59
CA LYS A 122 10.58 1.45 3.90
C LYS A 122 11.76 1.65 4.83
N ASN A 123 12.68 0.69 4.90
CA ASN A 123 13.85 0.76 5.77
C ASN A 123 14.79 1.93 5.40
N GLU A 124 14.91 2.30 4.12
CA GLU A 124 15.66 3.48 3.72
C GLU A 124 14.97 4.79 4.15
N PHE A 125 13.64 4.85 4.07
CA PHE A 125 12.87 5.99 4.60
C PHE A 125 13.01 6.09 6.13
N VAL A 126 12.88 4.97 6.85
CA VAL A 126 13.08 4.90 8.30
C VAL A 126 14.47 5.40 8.67
N LYS A 127 15.52 4.91 8.00
CA LYS A 127 16.88 5.36 8.24
C LYS A 127 17.05 6.87 8.03
N ALA A 128 16.45 7.43 6.98
CA ALA A 128 16.51 8.86 6.72
C ALA A 128 15.80 9.68 7.81
N LEU A 129 14.75 9.13 8.44
CA LEU A 129 14.07 9.73 9.59
C LEU A 129 14.91 9.62 10.86
N ASP A 130 15.44 8.44 11.19
CA ASP A 130 16.26 8.19 12.38
C ASP A 130 17.49 9.10 12.43
N GLU A 131 18.06 9.43 11.26
CA GLU A 131 19.18 10.37 11.15
C GLU A 131 18.80 11.83 11.50
N ARG A 132 17.51 12.16 11.54
CA ARG A 132 17.02 13.54 11.63
C ARG A 132 16.05 13.80 12.76
N PHE A 133 15.24 12.81 13.14
CA PHE A 133 14.15 12.98 14.09
C PHE A 133 14.19 11.90 15.17
N ASP A 134 14.08 12.34 16.42
CA ASP A 134 14.01 11.43 17.57
C ASP A 134 12.59 10.87 17.75
N ASP A 135 11.59 11.55 17.20
CA ASP A 135 10.17 11.19 17.31
C ASP A 135 9.46 11.41 15.96
N TYR A 136 8.84 10.35 15.45
CA TYR A 136 8.03 10.36 14.24
C TYR A 136 7.10 9.14 14.22
N HIS A 137 6.05 9.23 13.40
CA HIS A 137 5.16 8.09 13.13
C HIS A 137 5.17 7.74 11.66
N ILE A 138 5.23 6.44 11.36
CA ILE A 138 5.14 5.90 10.00
C ILE A 138 4.02 4.89 9.91
N TYR A 139 3.23 5.03 8.87
CA TYR A 139 2.21 4.06 8.49
C TYR A 139 2.46 3.58 7.08
N THR A 140 2.22 2.29 6.87
CA THR A 140 2.17 1.68 5.55
C THR A 140 0.73 1.38 5.23
N ASP A 141 0.29 1.69 4.02
CA ASP A 141 -1.04 1.28 3.55
C ASP A 141 -1.17 -0.25 3.60
N VAL A 142 -2.21 -0.72 4.27
CA VAL A 142 -2.47 -2.16 4.55
C VAL A 142 -2.71 -2.99 3.28
N GLY A 143 -2.84 -2.38 2.13
CA GLY A 143 -3.10 -3.07 0.84
C GLY A 143 -1.92 -3.06 -0.13
N THR A 144 -1.07 -2.08 -0.02
CA THR A 144 0.05 -1.89 -0.94
C THR A 144 1.27 -1.46 -0.14
N ASP A 145 2.23 -2.33 0.11
CA ASP A 145 3.47 -1.99 0.84
C ASP A 145 4.34 -0.92 0.17
N LYS A 146 3.73 -0.08 -0.63
CA LYS A 146 4.36 0.92 -1.49
C LYS A 146 4.02 2.35 -1.08
N GLY A 147 3.00 2.54 -0.26
CA GLY A 147 2.59 3.84 0.28
C GLY A 147 3.10 4.02 1.70
N LEU A 148 3.67 5.17 1.98
CA LEU A 148 4.14 5.57 3.30
C LEU A 148 3.49 6.90 3.68
N ASP A 149 2.84 6.92 4.84
CA ASP A 149 2.44 8.16 5.49
C ASP A 149 3.37 8.41 6.67
N VAL A 150 3.99 9.57 6.68
CA VAL A 150 4.98 9.97 7.67
C VAL A 150 4.48 11.21 8.40
N PHE A 151 4.48 11.18 9.72
CA PHE A 151 4.10 12.31 10.57
C PHE A 151 5.31 12.72 11.38
N ILE A 152 5.65 14.01 11.29
CA ILE A 152 6.76 14.61 12.02
C ILE A 152 6.34 15.92 12.67
N TYR A 153 7.02 16.28 13.76
CA TYR A 153 7.00 17.62 14.30
C TYR A 153 8.31 18.32 13.96
N SER A 154 8.23 19.48 13.36
CA SER A 154 9.40 20.37 13.18
C SER A 154 9.00 21.80 12.84
N SER A 155 9.68 22.75 13.47
CA SER A 155 9.69 24.17 13.08
C SER A 155 10.96 24.57 12.30
N ASP A 156 11.86 23.63 12.06
CA ASP A 156 13.15 23.84 11.37
C ASP A 156 12.98 23.54 9.87
N TYR A 157 13.05 24.59 9.07
CA TYR A 157 12.93 24.50 7.62
C TYR A 157 14.03 23.65 6.99
N GLU A 158 15.30 23.85 7.38
CA GLU A 158 16.42 23.16 6.77
C GLU A 158 16.34 21.64 6.99
N LYS A 159 15.97 21.26 8.20
CA LYS A 159 15.77 19.86 8.61
C LYS A 159 14.68 19.18 7.80
N VAL A 160 13.55 19.85 7.63
CA VAL A 160 12.42 19.34 6.84
C VAL A 160 12.78 19.29 5.36
N ASN A 161 13.36 20.34 4.80
CA ASN A 161 13.76 20.39 3.41
C ASN A 161 14.76 19.28 3.05
N ASP A 162 15.75 19.04 3.90
CA ASP A 162 16.73 17.97 3.73
C ASP A 162 16.07 16.58 3.76
N LEU A 163 15.10 16.36 4.66
CA LEU A 163 14.31 15.13 4.69
C LEU A 163 13.54 14.90 3.38
N LEU A 164 12.81 15.92 2.90
CA LEU A 164 12.00 15.81 1.68
C LEU A 164 12.86 15.56 0.43
N LEU A 165 14.03 16.20 0.36
CA LEU A 165 15.01 15.94 -0.71
C LEU A 165 15.53 14.51 -0.65
N LYS A 166 15.85 14.01 0.55
CA LYS A 166 16.30 12.62 0.75
C LYS A 166 15.22 11.62 0.40
N PHE A 167 13.98 11.87 0.78
CA PHE A 167 12.84 11.04 0.41
C PHE A 167 12.63 10.98 -1.10
N LYS A 168 12.78 12.11 -1.79
CA LYS A 168 12.76 12.18 -3.25
C LYS A 168 13.86 11.31 -3.88
N GLU A 169 15.08 11.40 -3.35
CA GLU A 169 16.21 10.57 -3.81
C GLU A 169 15.91 9.07 -3.68
N ILE A 170 15.39 8.63 -2.52
CA ILE A 170 15.00 7.25 -2.27
C ILE A 170 13.91 6.82 -3.26
N ALA A 171 12.86 7.60 -3.43
CA ALA A 171 11.77 7.29 -4.35
C ALA A 171 12.25 7.15 -5.81
N LEU A 172 13.14 8.01 -6.25
CA LEU A 172 13.74 7.95 -7.59
C LEU A 172 14.63 6.71 -7.77
N LYS A 173 15.40 6.34 -6.75
CA LYS A 173 16.25 5.15 -6.75
C LYS A 173 15.45 3.87 -6.99
N TYR A 174 14.25 3.79 -6.42
CA TYR A 174 13.40 2.59 -6.49
C TYR A 174 12.26 2.68 -7.52
N LYS A 175 12.20 3.74 -8.31
CA LYS A 175 11.13 4.00 -9.30
C LYS A 175 10.93 2.84 -10.29
N SER A 176 11.99 2.16 -10.71
CA SER A 176 11.91 1.04 -11.64
C SER A 176 11.47 -0.28 -11.00
N GLN A 177 11.64 -0.42 -9.67
CA GLN A 177 11.38 -1.66 -8.94
C GLN A 177 10.01 -1.65 -8.26
N SER A 178 9.51 -0.48 -7.89
CA SER A 178 8.22 -0.32 -7.21
C SER A 178 7.66 1.08 -7.41
N TYR A 179 6.35 1.14 -7.40
CA TYR A 179 5.64 2.41 -7.33
C TYR A 179 5.69 2.92 -5.90
N VAL A 180 6.63 3.81 -5.61
CA VAL A 180 6.81 4.37 -4.27
C VAL A 180 6.05 5.68 -4.17
N THR A 181 4.93 5.64 -3.46
CA THR A 181 4.20 6.84 -3.04
C THR A 181 4.47 7.10 -1.58
N TYR A 182 4.56 8.35 -1.19
CA TYR A 182 4.67 8.73 0.22
C TYR A 182 4.05 10.10 0.45
N SER A 183 3.47 10.27 1.64
CA SER A 183 2.96 11.55 2.13
C SER A 183 3.67 11.92 3.41
N VAL A 184 4.01 13.19 3.57
CA VAL A 184 4.65 13.70 4.79
C VAL A 184 3.77 14.79 5.39
N TYR A 185 3.37 14.59 6.63
CA TYR A 185 2.57 15.51 7.43
C TYR A 185 3.48 16.18 8.45
N ILE A 186 3.60 17.50 8.39
CA ILE A 186 4.55 18.26 9.18
C ILE A 186 3.76 19.17 10.12
N TYR A 187 3.80 18.84 11.40
CA TYR A 187 3.25 19.64 12.47
C TYR A 187 4.28 20.68 12.91
N LYS A 188 3.87 21.95 12.99
CA LYS A 188 4.71 23.03 13.58
C LYS A 188 4.36 23.27 15.04
N ASP A 189 3.25 22.73 15.51
CA ASP A 189 2.83 22.79 16.91
C ASP A 189 3.09 21.43 17.58
N GLU A 190 4.04 21.41 18.50
CA GLU A 190 4.44 20.20 19.24
C GLU A 190 3.29 19.64 20.08
N LYS A 191 2.48 20.52 20.68
CA LYS A 191 1.34 20.11 21.50
C LYS A 191 0.27 19.41 20.66
N ALA A 192 -0.01 19.95 19.47
CA ALA A 192 -0.92 19.34 18.53
C ALA A 192 -0.40 17.96 18.04
N TYR A 193 0.90 17.88 17.72
CA TYR A 193 1.54 16.62 17.34
C TYR A 193 1.37 15.56 18.44
N LYS A 194 1.74 15.89 19.68
CA LYS A 194 1.63 14.98 20.83
C LYS A 194 0.18 14.63 21.22
N ALA A 195 -0.77 15.48 20.90
CA ALA A 195 -2.19 15.23 21.16
C ALA A 195 -2.87 14.38 20.07
N THR A 196 -2.20 14.17 18.93
CA THR A 196 -2.73 13.36 17.84
C THR A 196 -2.64 11.87 18.19
N ASP A 197 -3.79 11.18 18.16
CA ASP A 197 -3.87 9.74 18.40
C ASP A 197 -3.51 8.99 17.11
N PHE A 198 -2.22 8.78 16.90
CA PHE A 198 -1.72 8.07 15.72
C PHE A 198 -2.10 6.59 15.68
N GLU A 199 -2.50 5.96 16.80
CA GLU A 199 -2.96 4.57 16.82
C GLU A 199 -4.30 4.41 16.10
N LYS A 200 -5.17 5.40 16.16
CA LYS A 200 -6.41 5.39 15.38
C LYS A 200 -6.18 5.39 13.87
N TYR A 201 -5.04 5.86 13.45
CA TYR A 201 -4.67 5.89 12.03
C TYR A 201 -4.62 4.50 11.42
N THR A 202 -4.09 3.53 12.13
CA THR A 202 -3.98 2.14 11.66
C THR A 202 -5.34 1.46 11.46
N GLN A 203 -6.40 2.00 12.07
CA GLN A 203 -7.75 1.42 12.03
C GLN A 203 -8.59 1.95 10.88
N CYS A 204 -8.21 3.07 10.29
CA CYS A 204 -8.92 3.61 9.13
C CYS A 204 -8.52 2.81 7.88
N LYS A 205 -9.44 1.99 7.38
CA LYS A 205 -9.31 1.37 6.06
C LYS A 205 -9.39 2.46 5.00
N VAL A 206 -8.23 2.95 4.64
CA VAL A 206 -8.13 3.98 3.65
C VAL A 206 -8.14 3.32 2.28
N GLY A 207 -9.27 3.39 1.63
CA GLY A 207 -9.40 2.90 0.29
C GLY A 207 -9.71 4.04 -0.67
N TYR A 208 -8.73 4.91 -0.99
CA TYR A 208 -8.82 5.75 -2.21
C TYR A 208 -7.61 6.69 -2.27
N GLY A 209 -6.86 6.64 -3.37
CA GLY A 209 -5.76 7.57 -3.63
C GLY A 209 -6.26 8.94 -4.09
N GLY A 210 -5.60 10.00 -3.64
CA GLY A 210 -5.84 11.36 -4.10
C GLY A 210 -5.59 12.42 -3.03
N GLN A 211 -5.46 13.67 -3.46
CA GLN A 211 -5.18 14.84 -2.60
C GLN A 211 -6.21 15.08 -1.48
N SER A 212 -7.43 14.54 -1.59
CA SER A 212 -8.46 14.62 -0.54
C SER A 212 -8.14 13.80 0.70
N HIS A 213 -7.26 12.82 0.57
CA HIS A 213 -6.99 11.79 1.54
C HIS A 213 -6.41 12.30 2.85
N GLY A 214 -5.35 13.12 2.78
CA GLY A 214 -4.71 13.67 3.96
C GLY A 214 -5.66 14.50 4.82
N ARG A 215 -6.51 15.31 4.20
CA ARG A 215 -7.50 16.13 4.88
C ARG A 215 -8.57 15.29 5.57
N GLU A 216 -9.12 14.31 4.87
CA GLU A 216 -10.12 13.39 5.44
C GLU A 216 -9.55 12.58 6.60
N MET A 217 -8.31 12.18 6.48
CA MET A 217 -7.61 11.45 7.53
C MET A 217 -7.41 12.31 8.78
N ILE A 218 -6.87 13.50 8.66
CA ILE A 218 -6.69 14.41 9.81
C ILE A 218 -8.06 14.71 10.46
N SER A 219 -9.11 14.89 9.66
CA SER A 219 -10.48 15.08 10.19
C SER A 219 -10.96 13.87 10.98
N GLN A 220 -10.74 12.67 10.49
CA GLN A 220 -11.12 11.44 11.18
C GLN A 220 -10.37 11.21 12.49
N TYR A 221 -9.06 11.61 12.57
CA TYR A 221 -8.27 11.46 13.79
C TYR A 221 -8.60 12.45 14.85
N THR A 222 -8.77 13.71 14.43
CA THR A 222 -9.04 14.78 15.36
C THR A 222 -10.51 14.83 15.77
N GLY A 223 -11.39 14.20 14.99
CA GLY A 223 -12.84 14.39 15.09
C GLY A 223 -13.28 15.82 14.78
N LYS A 224 -12.40 16.61 14.15
CA LYS A 224 -12.59 18.02 13.86
C LYS A 224 -12.66 18.26 12.37
N GLU A 225 -13.30 19.35 11.99
CA GLU A 225 -13.33 19.80 10.61
C GLU A 225 -11.93 20.28 10.19
N VAL A 226 -11.52 19.90 8.99
CA VAL A 226 -10.25 20.28 8.38
C VAL A 226 -10.52 21.01 7.08
N GLU A 227 -9.87 22.15 6.90
CA GLU A 227 -10.04 23.01 5.74
C GLU A 227 -8.70 23.36 5.10
N ASP A 228 -8.67 23.45 3.76
CA ASP A 228 -7.51 23.92 3.03
C ASP A 228 -7.26 25.40 3.33
N VAL A 229 -6.07 25.71 3.84
CA VAL A 229 -5.66 27.08 4.16
C VAL A 229 -4.94 27.74 3.00
N SER A 230 -4.24 26.94 2.19
CA SER A 230 -3.54 27.46 1.01
C SER A 230 -3.52 26.46 -0.14
N THR A 231 -3.38 26.97 -1.36
CA THR A 231 -2.98 26.15 -2.50
C THR A 231 -1.56 25.63 -2.32
N CYS A 232 -1.28 24.44 -2.84
CA CYS A 232 0.06 23.86 -2.77
C CYS A 232 1.08 24.75 -3.49
N ARG A 233 2.22 25.00 -2.85
CA ARG A 233 3.29 25.86 -3.37
C ARG A 233 4.65 25.19 -3.22
N SER A 234 5.62 25.68 -3.98
CA SER A 234 7.02 25.28 -3.79
C SER A 234 7.43 25.52 -2.35
N PHE A 235 8.02 24.50 -1.74
CA PHE A 235 8.54 24.57 -0.38
C PHE A 235 9.75 25.49 -0.34
N ASP A 236 9.63 26.61 0.33
CA ASP A 236 10.70 27.54 0.61
C ASP A 236 10.61 28.02 2.06
N LYS A 237 11.70 28.66 2.51
CA LYS A 237 11.85 29.07 3.91
C LYS A 237 10.80 30.08 4.34
N GLU A 238 10.54 31.09 3.51
CA GLU A 238 9.56 32.13 3.82
C GLU A 238 8.14 31.54 3.96
N TYR A 239 7.78 30.65 3.03
CA TYR A 239 6.49 29.97 3.08
C TYR A 239 6.32 29.10 4.32
N PHE A 240 7.35 28.35 4.68
CA PHE A 240 7.32 27.50 5.87
C PHE A 240 7.30 28.30 7.17
N GLU A 241 8.16 29.32 7.30
CA GLU A 241 8.26 30.16 8.48
C GLU A 241 7.00 31.01 8.73
N SER A 242 6.30 31.41 7.67
CA SER A 242 5.04 32.15 7.72
C SER A 242 3.77 31.31 7.90
N ASP A 243 3.92 30.02 8.23
CA ASP A 243 2.81 29.09 8.35
C ASP A 243 2.01 28.89 7.06
N GLY A 244 2.69 29.02 5.90
CA GLY A 244 2.10 28.78 4.60
C GLY A 244 1.18 29.88 4.07
N VAL A 245 1.16 31.06 4.68
CA VAL A 245 0.19 32.13 4.35
C VAL A 245 0.83 33.35 3.65
N THR A 246 2.15 33.47 3.61
CA THR A 246 2.84 34.54 2.88
C THR A 246 2.51 34.47 1.39
N ASN A 247 1.99 35.57 0.86
CA ASN A 247 1.55 35.74 -0.53
C ASN A 247 0.21 35.09 -0.95
N ALA A 248 -0.61 34.62 -0.04
CA ALA A 248 -2.00 34.30 -0.31
C ALA A 248 -2.89 35.57 -0.48
N LYS A 249 -2.28 36.75 -0.53
CA LYS A 249 -2.94 38.06 -0.52
C LYS A 249 -4.04 38.30 -1.55
N LYS A 250 -4.30 37.39 -2.46
CA LYS A 250 -5.40 37.56 -3.44
C LYS A 250 -6.49 36.49 -3.42
N THR A 251 -6.29 35.37 -2.69
CA THR A 251 -7.27 34.26 -2.73
C THR A 251 -7.84 33.90 -1.35
N TYR A 252 -7.16 34.31 -0.27
CA TYR A 252 -7.52 33.89 1.11
C TYR A 252 -7.49 35.06 2.11
N GLU A 253 -7.80 36.29 1.68
CA GLU A 253 -7.90 37.44 2.57
C GLU A 253 -8.97 37.27 3.66
N ASP A 254 -9.88 36.29 3.49
CA ASP A 254 -10.99 36.02 4.40
C ASP A 254 -10.75 34.82 5.34
N ILE A 255 -9.56 34.16 5.28
CA ILE A 255 -9.31 33.06 6.22
C ILE A 255 -9.02 33.62 7.60
N ASP A 256 -10.02 33.52 8.48
CA ASP A 256 -9.86 33.81 9.90
C ASP A 256 -8.99 32.74 10.57
N ARG A 257 -7.69 33.02 10.67
CA ARG A 257 -6.75 32.17 11.39
C ARG A 257 -7.16 31.90 12.83
N GLY A 258 -7.92 32.77 13.43
CA GLY A 258 -8.47 32.58 14.77
C GLY A 258 -9.43 31.40 14.85
N SER A 259 -9.95 30.89 13.72
CA SER A 259 -10.83 29.74 13.67
C SER A 259 -10.09 28.41 13.74
N PHE A 260 -8.76 28.39 13.46
CA PHE A 260 -7.95 27.17 13.50
C PHE A 260 -7.24 27.00 14.84
N GLU A 261 -7.21 25.76 15.31
CA GLU A 261 -6.44 25.39 16.49
C GLU A 261 -4.96 25.25 16.14
N TYR A 262 -4.68 24.61 15.02
CA TYR A 262 -3.33 24.46 14.48
C TYR A 262 -3.34 24.20 12.98
N LEU A 263 -2.15 24.30 12.35
CA LEU A 263 -1.92 24.07 10.94
C LEU A 263 -0.99 22.86 10.74
N VAL A 264 -1.23 22.12 9.67
CA VAL A 264 -0.41 20.99 9.24
C VAL A 264 0.02 21.21 7.80
N PHE A 265 1.33 21.19 7.56
CA PHE A 265 1.87 21.13 6.21
C PHE A 265 1.79 19.71 5.69
N TRP A 266 1.42 19.57 4.44
CA TRP A 266 1.32 18.28 3.79
C TRP A 266 2.05 18.27 2.46
N TYR A 267 2.85 17.24 2.28
CA TYR A 267 3.56 16.93 1.06
C TYR A 267 3.12 15.57 0.54
N ASP A 268 2.70 15.50 -0.71
CA ASP A 268 2.36 14.28 -1.39
C ASP A 268 3.27 14.08 -2.60
N ALA A 269 3.96 12.96 -2.64
CA ALA A 269 4.86 12.61 -3.71
C ALA A 269 4.25 11.50 -4.56
N GLU A 270 3.50 11.89 -5.56
CA GLU A 270 3.25 10.97 -6.67
C GLU A 270 4.50 10.89 -7.58
N PRO A 271 4.87 9.70 -8.09
CA PRO A 271 6.03 9.52 -8.96
C PRO A 271 6.05 10.43 -10.18
N ASN A 272 4.87 10.89 -10.62
CA ASN A 272 4.71 11.80 -11.76
C ASN A 272 4.83 13.29 -11.37
N SER A 273 4.70 13.65 -10.10
CA SER A 273 4.81 15.04 -9.63
C SER A 273 6.26 15.54 -9.54
N PHE A 274 7.24 14.63 -9.68
CA PHE A 274 8.65 14.99 -9.76
C PHE A 274 9.09 15.56 -11.11
N VAL A 275 8.18 15.58 -12.10
CA VAL A 275 8.48 16.08 -13.44
C VAL A 275 8.35 17.61 -13.43
N GLY A 276 9.47 18.30 -13.24
CA GLY A 276 9.60 19.71 -13.59
C GLY A 276 9.93 20.71 -12.48
N SER A 277 9.84 20.38 -11.18
CA SER A 277 10.31 21.28 -10.12
C SER A 277 11.42 20.66 -9.28
N ASN A 278 12.49 21.42 -9.06
CA ASN A 278 13.57 21.01 -8.15
C ASN A 278 13.15 21.09 -6.66
N LYS A 279 12.00 21.68 -6.36
CA LYS A 279 11.48 21.85 -5.00
C LYS A 279 10.18 21.08 -4.82
N PRO A 280 9.97 20.43 -3.65
CA PRO A 280 8.69 19.82 -3.34
C PRO A 280 7.57 20.87 -3.27
N LEU A 281 6.32 20.44 -3.55
CA LEU A 281 5.13 21.25 -3.37
C LEU A 281 4.48 20.87 -2.05
N LEU A 282 4.26 21.85 -1.17
CA LEU A 282 3.53 21.66 0.07
C LEU A 282 2.19 22.40 0.04
N CYS A 283 1.19 21.75 0.62
CA CYS A 283 -0.11 22.33 0.94
C CYS A 283 -0.23 22.56 2.45
N VAL A 284 -1.18 23.36 2.89
CA VAL A 284 -1.44 23.59 4.30
C VAL A 284 -2.92 23.35 4.60
N PHE A 285 -3.18 22.58 5.66
CA PHE A 285 -4.50 22.38 6.23
C PHE A 285 -4.61 23.08 7.57
N GLY A 286 -5.79 23.63 7.85
CA GLY A 286 -6.16 24.12 9.17
C GLY A 286 -7.11 23.15 9.85
N VAL A 287 -6.82 22.76 11.10
CA VAL A 287 -7.72 22.00 11.95
C VAL A 287 -8.54 22.99 12.79
N LYS A 288 -9.87 22.98 12.64
CA LYS A 288 -10.76 23.91 13.34
C LYS A 288 -10.81 23.66 14.83
N LYS A 289 -11.08 24.76 15.59
CA LYS A 289 -11.25 24.70 17.06
C LYS A 289 -12.44 23.85 17.48
#